data_f582a48fb9c31f29f25f66f566b95fbf
#
_entry.id   f582a48fb9c31f29f25f66f566b95fbf
#
_cell.length_a   1.000
_cell.length_b   1.000
_cell.length_c   1.000
_cell.angle_alpha   90.00
_cell.angle_beta   90.00
_cell.angle_gamma   90.00
#
_symmetry.space_group_name_H-M   'P 1'
#
loop_
_entity.id
_entity.type
_entity.pdbx_description
1 polymer ?
#
loop_
_entity_poly.entity_id
_entity_poly.type
_entity_poly.pdbx_seq_one_letter_code
_entity_poly.pdbx_strand_id
1 'polypeptide(L)'
;DKPMAREPGRYARALAGDWLRPISRRRPGSWPGELTPPWPDVVVASGWLPSLAARAVARRSLGRTRLILMGRRGGRIGESQDVAVVCRHFDLPPNPRQIETVLPPSRVAPSRLSQARADWSDLFGEHEGPNIVWLVGGDTPQHALDAETAARLTRTISAQVQAAGGHLAILNSRRTSREATAAIDRARGPASTLVDWAEHTSGAANPYLGYLAHADRLVVTGESESMLAEAIATGRPVYIAPLPEADPGPRRRLADWVVAQAARDRFNKRGSRRPQEGLQYLCARLVEQRVFVPKRNMPALHAALIDQGVARYLGDALSAFSPPVWHETDWLARRIRALLPLAADGQAAPGRPASAVSLRVG
;
A
#
# COMPACT_ATOMS: atom_id res chain seq x y z
N ASP A 1 -0.80 -26.41 -12.17
CA ASP A 1 -0.77 -24.94 -12.15
C ASP A 1 0.67 -24.48 -12.15
N LYS A 2 1.13 -23.98 -13.32
CA LYS A 2 2.50 -23.49 -13.48
C LYS A 2 2.61 -22.11 -12.81
N PRO A 3 3.69 -21.83 -12.06
CA PRO A 3 3.96 -20.48 -11.61
C PRO A 3 4.10 -19.57 -12.83
N MET A 4 3.34 -18.49 -12.85
CA MET A 4 3.41 -17.47 -13.91
C MET A 4 4.84 -16.91 -13.94
N ALA A 5 5.66 -17.45 -14.84
CA ALA A 5 6.98 -16.92 -15.11
C ALA A 5 6.81 -15.45 -15.54
N ARG A 6 7.45 -14.55 -14.80
CA ARG A 6 7.52 -13.13 -15.13
C ARG A 6 8.33 -12.98 -16.42
N GLU A 7 7.66 -12.94 -17.57
CA GLU A 7 8.29 -12.63 -18.84
C GLU A 7 8.75 -11.16 -18.83
N PRO A 8 10.06 -10.87 -18.85
CA PRO A 8 10.58 -9.50 -18.86
C PRO A 8 10.08 -8.68 -20.06
N GLY A 9 9.73 -9.35 -21.17
CA GLY A 9 9.23 -8.72 -22.38
C GLY A 9 7.81 -8.18 -22.31
N ARG A 10 6.96 -8.62 -21.37
CA ARG A 10 5.60 -8.09 -21.21
C ARG A 10 5.59 -6.66 -20.66
N TYR A 11 6.50 -6.34 -19.78
CA TYR A 11 6.63 -4.99 -19.24
C TYR A 11 7.20 -3.99 -20.25
N ALA A 12 8.19 -4.41 -21.03
CA ALA A 12 8.77 -3.58 -22.10
C ALA A 12 7.72 -3.29 -23.20
N ARG A 13 6.90 -4.26 -23.58
CA ARG A 13 5.82 -4.08 -24.56
C ARG A 13 4.65 -3.24 -24.02
N ALA A 14 4.35 -3.32 -22.73
CA ALA A 14 3.34 -2.46 -22.09
C ALA A 14 3.82 -1.01 -22.02
N LEU A 15 5.10 -0.78 -21.73
CA LEU A 15 5.72 0.54 -21.71
C LEU A 15 5.80 1.17 -23.11
N ALA A 16 6.24 0.41 -24.12
CA ALA A 16 6.29 0.89 -25.51
C ALA A 16 4.88 1.10 -26.12
N GLY A 17 3.91 0.25 -25.73
CA GLY A 17 2.53 0.33 -26.20
C GLY A 17 1.74 1.55 -25.71
N ASP A 18 2.04 2.07 -24.51
CA ASP A 18 1.38 3.25 -23.96
C ASP A 18 1.84 4.57 -24.63
N TRP A 19 3.00 4.57 -25.28
CA TRP A 19 3.54 5.75 -25.95
C TRP A 19 3.06 5.90 -27.39
N LEU A 20 2.77 4.79 -28.07
CA LEU A 20 2.50 4.77 -29.51
C LEU A 20 1.05 4.43 -29.86
N ARG A 21 0.21 4.02 -28.90
CA ARG A 21 -1.18 3.67 -29.15
C ARG A 21 -2.11 4.33 -28.15
N PRO A 22 -2.98 5.23 -28.56
CA PRO A 22 -4.07 5.69 -27.71
C PRO A 22 -4.88 4.44 -27.26
N ILE A 23 -5.23 4.40 -25.97
CA ILE A 23 -5.98 3.30 -25.33
C ILE A 23 -7.29 2.97 -26.09
N SER A 24 -7.79 3.93 -26.89
CA SER A 24 -8.90 3.77 -27.81
C SER A 24 -8.71 2.69 -28.90
N ARG A 25 -7.49 2.19 -29.13
CA ARG A 25 -7.21 1.14 -30.12
C ARG A 25 -7.09 -0.27 -29.53
N ARG A 26 -7.18 -0.47 -28.21
CA ARG A 26 -7.41 -1.82 -27.68
C ARG A 26 -8.85 -2.22 -28.03
N ARG A 27 -9.01 -3.39 -28.67
CA ARG A 27 -10.32 -3.95 -29.03
C ARG A 27 -11.23 -3.96 -27.80
N PRO A 28 -12.51 -3.55 -27.94
CA PRO A 28 -13.47 -3.45 -26.81
C PRO A 28 -13.58 -4.71 -25.94
N GLY A 29 -13.34 -5.90 -26.47
CA GLY A 29 -13.45 -7.17 -25.76
C GLY A 29 -12.30 -7.55 -24.81
N SER A 30 -11.31 -6.66 -24.54
CA SER A 30 -10.18 -6.96 -23.66
C SER A 30 -10.31 -6.44 -22.21
N TRP A 31 -11.42 -5.77 -21.89
CA TRP A 31 -11.72 -5.29 -20.55
C TRP A 31 -12.84 -6.13 -19.92
N PRO A 32 -12.75 -6.51 -18.65
CA PRO A 32 -13.87 -7.12 -17.95
C PRO A 32 -15.00 -6.09 -17.82
N GLY A 33 -16.07 -6.30 -18.56
CA GLY A 33 -17.22 -5.40 -18.66
C GLY A 33 -17.08 -4.31 -19.74
N GLU A 34 -18.19 -3.87 -20.29
CA GLU A 34 -18.24 -2.77 -21.25
C GLU A 34 -18.04 -1.43 -20.54
N LEU A 35 -17.04 -0.66 -20.97
CA LEU A 35 -16.86 0.73 -20.54
C LEU A 35 -17.78 1.63 -21.40
N THR A 36 -19.07 1.61 -21.07
CA THR A 36 -20.14 2.35 -21.77
C THR A 36 -20.89 3.29 -20.83
N PRO A 37 -21.57 4.32 -21.35
CA PRO A 37 -22.47 5.16 -20.55
C PRO A 37 -23.59 4.34 -19.87
N PRO A 38 -24.14 4.83 -18.74
CA PRO A 38 -23.87 6.13 -18.12
C PRO A 38 -22.52 6.19 -17.41
N TRP A 39 -21.77 7.30 -17.61
CA TRP A 39 -20.48 7.50 -16.98
C TRP A 39 -20.65 7.88 -15.51
N PRO A 40 -19.82 7.34 -14.59
CA PRO A 40 -19.82 7.77 -13.19
C PRO A 40 -19.29 9.20 -13.06
N ASP A 41 -19.72 9.93 -12.05
CA ASP A 41 -19.23 11.27 -11.76
C ASP A 41 -17.78 11.24 -11.28
N VAL A 42 -17.40 10.21 -10.48
CA VAL A 42 -16.06 10.04 -9.93
C VAL A 42 -15.59 8.59 -10.12
N VAL A 43 -14.35 8.42 -10.54
CA VAL A 43 -13.65 7.12 -10.54
C VAL A 43 -12.45 7.21 -9.61
N VAL A 44 -12.40 6.31 -8.62
CA VAL A 44 -11.26 6.11 -7.75
C VAL A 44 -10.53 4.85 -8.19
N ALA A 45 -9.25 4.96 -8.53
CA ALA A 45 -8.46 3.83 -9.00
C ALA A 45 -7.17 3.67 -8.20
N SER A 46 -6.84 2.43 -7.84
CA SER A 46 -5.58 2.06 -7.21
C SER A 46 -4.90 0.95 -8.01
N GLY A 47 -3.59 1.08 -8.19
CA GLY A 47 -2.79 0.14 -8.96
C GLY A 47 -2.73 0.44 -10.46
N TRP A 48 -1.90 -0.33 -11.18
CA TRP A 48 -1.58 -0.07 -12.58
C TRP A 48 -2.77 -0.28 -13.53
N LEU A 49 -3.34 -1.49 -13.55
CA LEU A 49 -4.44 -1.84 -14.46
C LEU A 49 -5.71 -1.02 -14.22
N PRO A 50 -6.20 -0.88 -12.96
CA PRO A 50 -7.34 -0.01 -12.67
C PRO A 50 -7.11 1.44 -13.08
N SER A 51 -5.89 1.96 -12.94
CA SER A 51 -5.57 3.32 -13.36
C SER A 51 -5.66 3.51 -14.88
N LEU A 52 -5.34 2.48 -15.68
CA LEU A 52 -5.51 2.53 -17.13
C LEU A 52 -7.00 2.57 -17.51
N ALA A 53 -7.82 1.71 -16.89
CA ALA A 53 -9.26 1.69 -17.09
C ALA A 53 -9.92 3.02 -16.70
N ALA A 54 -9.57 3.54 -15.54
CA ALA A 54 -10.07 4.82 -15.04
C ALA A 54 -9.74 5.99 -15.98
N ARG A 55 -8.54 6.04 -16.55
CA ARG A 55 -8.16 7.02 -17.57
C ARG A 55 -8.94 6.85 -18.86
N ALA A 56 -9.27 5.61 -19.25
CA ALA A 56 -10.11 5.36 -20.42
C ALA A 56 -11.53 5.89 -20.20
N VAL A 57 -12.11 5.68 -19.00
CA VAL A 57 -13.42 6.23 -18.62
C VAL A 57 -13.39 7.76 -18.63
N ALA A 58 -12.40 8.39 -17.99
CA ALA A 58 -12.28 9.85 -17.95
C ALA A 58 -12.22 10.47 -19.36
N ARG A 59 -11.48 9.84 -20.29
CA ARG A 59 -11.42 10.30 -21.69
C ARG A 59 -12.73 10.10 -22.45
N ARG A 60 -13.36 8.91 -22.33
CA ARG A 60 -14.61 8.59 -23.02
C ARG A 60 -15.78 9.42 -22.52
N SER A 61 -15.76 9.80 -21.24
CA SER A 61 -16.76 10.69 -20.65
C SER A 61 -16.57 12.16 -21.06
N LEU A 62 -15.57 12.47 -21.92
CA LEU A 62 -15.24 13.84 -22.33
C LEU A 62 -14.98 14.78 -21.14
N GLY A 63 -14.30 14.28 -20.09
CA GLY A 63 -13.96 15.03 -18.89
C GLY A 63 -15.10 15.20 -17.87
N ARG A 64 -16.26 14.57 -18.09
CA ARG A 64 -17.35 14.57 -17.08
C ARG A 64 -17.01 13.75 -15.86
N THR A 65 -16.29 12.63 -16.03
CA THR A 65 -15.85 11.78 -14.93
C THR A 65 -14.57 12.34 -14.32
N ARG A 66 -14.63 12.64 -13.02
CA ARG A 66 -13.45 13.03 -12.23
C ARG A 66 -12.60 11.80 -11.89
N LEU A 67 -11.28 11.95 -11.93
CA LEU A 67 -10.34 10.85 -11.72
C LEU A 67 -9.47 11.07 -10.50
N ILE A 68 -9.59 10.16 -9.53
CA ILE A 68 -8.74 10.09 -8.34
C ILE A 68 -7.84 8.87 -8.45
N LEU A 69 -6.53 9.08 -8.45
CA LEU A 69 -5.55 8.00 -8.43
C LEU A 69 -4.98 7.82 -7.03
N MET A 70 -5.17 6.62 -6.47
CA MET A 70 -4.64 6.23 -5.17
C MET A 70 -3.30 5.50 -5.35
N GLY A 71 -2.29 5.88 -4.57
CA GLY A 71 -0.99 5.21 -4.58
C GLY A 71 -0.17 5.49 -5.85
N ARG A 72 -0.09 6.75 -6.28
CA ARG A 72 0.83 7.15 -7.36
C ARG A 72 2.27 6.76 -7.03
N ARG A 73 2.92 6.09 -7.97
CA ARG A 73 4.33 5.64 -7.85
C ARG A 73 5.26 6.32 -8.88
N GLY A 74 5.12 7.61 -9.09
CA GLY A 74 5.86 8.37 -10.11
C GLY A 74 5.07 8.58 -11.42
N GLY A 75 5.71 9.14 -12.45
CA GLY A 75 5.11 9.55 -13.72
C GLY A 75 4.36 10.90 -13.62
N ARG A 76 4.04 11.47 -14.79
CA ARG A 76 3.30 12.74 -14.85
C ARG A 76 1.87 12.55 -14.36
N ILE A 77 1.38 13.52 -13.60
CA ILE A 77 -0.06 13.70 -13.41
C ILE A 77 -0.54 14.40 -14.69
N GLY A 78 -1.25 13.66 -15.53
CA GLY A 78 -1.78 14.21 -16.78
C GLY A 78 -2.97 15.14 -16.54
N GLU A 79 -3.37 15.87 -17.58
CA GLU A 79 -4.53 16.79 -17.55
C GLU A 79 -5.85 16.07 -17.24
N SER A 80 -5.93 14.76 -17.54
CA SER A 80 -7.09 13.93 -17.28
C SER A 80 -7.23 13.44 -15.83
N GLN A 81 -6.33 13.86 -14.92
CA GLN A 81 -6.34 13.46 -13.52
C GLN A 81 -6.67 14.67 -12.65
N ASP A 82 -7.72 14.57 -11.89
CA ASP A 82 -8.12 15.64 -11.00
C ASP A 82 -7.30 15.62 -9.69
N VAL A 83 -7.04 14.43 -9.15
CA VAL A 83 -6.29 14.25 -7.91
C VAL A 83 -5.42 12.99 -7.98
N ALA A 84 -4.20 13.08 -7.49
CA ALA A 84 -3.34 11.93 -7.22
C ALA A 84 -2.96 11.90 -5.73
N VAL A 85 -3.27 10.80 -5.05
CA VAL A 85 -2.85 10.57 -3.67
C VAL A 85 -1.54 9.79 -3.68
N VAL A 86 -0.57 10.24 -2.88
CA VAL A 86 0.76 9.64 -2.80
C VAL A 86 1.25 9.62 -1.37
N CYS A 87 1.92 8.54 -0.97
CA CYS A 87 2.56 8.53 0.33
C CYS A 87 3.94 9.21 0.26
N ARG A 88 4.30 9.99 1.28
CA ARG A 88 5.54 10.78 1.35
C ARG A 88 6.79 9.96 1.12
N HIS A 89 6.83 8.73 1.62
CA HIS A 89 7.98 7.83 1.50
C HIS A 89 8.30 7.38 0.05
N PHE A 90 7.47 7.75 -0.93
CA PHE A 90 7.80 7.60 -2.35
C PHE A 90 8.70 8.71 -2.89
N ASP A 91 8.89 9.78 -2.13
CA ASP A 91 9.77 10.91 -2.45
C ASP A 91 9.58 11.42 -3.90
N LEU A 92 8.32 11.69 -4.25
CA LEU A 92 7.96 12.13 -5.58
C LEU A 92 7.98 13.65 -5.68
N PRO A 93 8.37 14.23 -6.83
CA PRO A 93 8.31 15.66 -7.04
C PRO A 93 6.90 16.21 -6.75
N PRO A 94 6.80 17.38 -6.07
CA PRO A 94 5.53 17.99 -5.74
C PRO A 94 4.75 18.36 -7.01
N ASN A 95 3.42 18.25 -6.94
CA ASN A 95 2.51 18.62 -8.01
C ASN A 95 1.24 19.24 -7.41
N PRO A 96 0.68 20.33 -7.98
CA PRO A 96 -0.53 20.98 -7.45
C PRO A 96 -1.76 20.06 -7.33
N ARG A 97 -1.81 19.00 -8.13
CA ARG A 97 -2.90 18.00 -8.11
C ARG A 97 -2.55 16.78 -7.25
N GLN A 98 -1.51 16.85 -6.44
CA GLN A 98 -1.06 15.78 -5.56
C GLN A 98 -1.47 16.08 -4.12
N ILE A 99 -2.05 15.08 -3.46
CA ILE A 99 -2.26 15.07 -2.02
C ILE A 99 -1.27 14.07 -1.43
N GLU A 100 -0.46 14.53 -0.51
CA GLU A 100 0.50 13.68 0.20
C GLU A 100 -0.10 13.16 1.50
N THR A 101 0.08 11.86 1.73
CA THR A 101 -0.26 11.17 2.97
C THR A 101 0.99 10.52 3.55
N VAL A 102 0.99 10.22 4.83
CA VAL A 102 2.03 9.40 5.48
C VAL A 102 1.79 7.93 5.13
N LEU A 103 0.55 7.46 5.30
CA LEU A 103 0.13 6.09 5.02
C LEU A 103 -0.88 6.03 3.86
N PRO A 104 -0.99 4.89 3.17
CA PRO A 104 -2.10 4.69 2.25
C PRO A 104 -3.42 4.65 3.05
N PRO A 105 -4.53 5.16 2.47
CA PRO A 105 -5.82 5.08 3.13
C PRO A 105 -6.23 3.62 3.34
N SER A 106 -6.72 3.33 4.54
CA SER A 106 -7.16 2.01 4.95
C SER A 106 -8.68 1.88 4.89
N ARG A 107 -9.15 0.63 4.70
CA ARG A 107 -10.56 0.27 4.83
C ARG A 107 -10.93 -0.16 6.25
N VAL A 108 -9.97 -0.22 7.15
CA VAL A 108 -10.20 -0.48 8.57
C VAL A 108 -10.86 0.76 9.17
N ALA A 109 -12.03 0.57 9.75
CA ALA A 109 -12.83 1.62 10.38
C ALA A 109 -13.49 1.06 11.64
N PRO A 110 -13.83 1.91 12.64
CA PRO A 110 -14.41 1.44 13.91
C PRO A 110 -15.64 0.56 13.74
N SER A 111 -16.58 0.94 12.85
CA SER A 111 -17.78 0.15 12.58
C SER A 111 -17.48 -1.24 12.01
N ARG A 112 -16.47 -1.34 11.12
CA ARG A 112 -16.06 -2.62 10.55
C ARG A 112 -15.35 -3.50 11.56
N LEU A 113 -14.54 -2.90 12.44
CA LEU A 113 -13.90 -3.63 13.53
C LEU A 113 -14.93 -4.14 14.54
N SER A 114 -15.93 -3.33 14.90
CA SER A 114 -17.01 -3.76 15.80
C SER A 114 -17.80 -4.93 15.22
N GLN A 115 -18.14 -4.87 13.93
CA GLN A 115 -18.80 -5.99 13.25
C GLN A 115 -17.91 -7.23 13.21
N ALA A 116 -16.64 -7.08 12.82
CA ALA A 116 -15.71 -8.20 12.77
C ALA A 116 -15.45 -8.82 14.15
N ARG A 117 -15.47 -8.02 15.22
CA ARG A 117 -15.36 -8.52 16.59
C ARG A 117 -16.56 -9.41 16.96
N ALA A 118 -17.76 -9.06 16.53
CA ALA A 118 -18.95 -9.88 16.76
C ALA A 118 -18.96 -11.14 15.90
N ASP A 119 -18.57 -11.04 14.62
CA ASP A 119 -18.57 -12.14 13.68
C ASP A 119 -17.50 -13.20 14.01
N TRP A 120 -16.46 -12.85 14.76
CA TRP A 120 -15.28 -13.66 15.05
C TRP A 120 -14.93 -13.69 16.54
N SER A 121 -15.90 -13.97 17.43
CA SER A 121 -15.74 -13.90 18.89
C SER A 121 -14.68 -14.85 19.44
N ASP A 122 -14.47 -16.02 18.81
CA ASP A 122 -13.72 -17.14 19.40
C ASP A 122 -12.31 -17.36 18.80
N LEU A 123 -11.76 -16.35 18.08
CA LEU A 123 -10.48 -16.49 17.36
C LEU A 123 -9.28 -16.81 18.24
N PHE A 124 -9.25 -16.32 19.47
CA PHE A 124 -8.11 -16.46 20.38
C PHE A 124 -8.33 -17.52 21.48
N GLY A 125 -9.56 -18.02 21.66
CA GLY A 125 -9.91 -18.85 22.80
C GLY A 125 -9.84 -18.12 24.13
N GLU A 126 -9.99 -18.83 25.24
CA GLU A 126 -9.93 -18.28 26.59
C GLU A 126 -8.48 -18.25 27.10
N HIS A 127 -7.98 -17.07 27.46
CA HIS A 127 -6.71 -16.84 28.15
C HIS A 127 -6.72 -15.47 28.85
N GLU A 128 -5.88 -15.30 29.87
CA GLU A 128 -5.87 -14.08 30.69
C GLU A 128 -4.98 -12.96 30.12
N GLY A 129 -3.98 -13.30 29.32
CA GLY A 129 -3.01 -12.35 28.80
C GLY A 129 -3.49 -11.60 27.54
N PRO A 130 -2.65 -10.70 26.98
CA PRO A 130 -3.00 -9.93 25.82
C PRO A 130 -3.05 -10.74 24.52
N ASN A 131 -3.99 -10.38 23.64
CA ASN A 131 -4.04 -10.83 22.25
C ASN A 131 -3.03 -10.05 21.42
N ILE A 132 -2.01 -10.70 20.90
CA ILE A 132 -1.01 -10.08 20.05
C ILE A 132 -1.15 -10.62 18.64
N VAL A 133 -1.22 -9.72 17.66
CA VAL A 133 -1.32 -10.07 16.25
C VAL A 133 -0.04 -9.66 15.54
N TRP A 134 0.61 -10.61 14.89
CA TRP A 134 1.75 -10.33 14.03
C TRP A 134 1.36 -10.43 12.55
N LEU A 135 1.37 -9.28 11.87
CA LEU A 135 1.13 -9.18 10.43
C LEU A 135 2.45 -9.36 9.68
N VAL A 136 2.54 -10.45 8.95
CA VAL A 136 3.75 -10.84 8.22
C VAL A 136 3.60 -10.50 6.74
N GLY A 137 4.37 -9.54 6.28
CA GLY A 137 4.47 -9.20 4.87
C GLY A 137 5.33 -10.21 4.09
N GLY A 138 6.45 -9.81 3.54
CA GLY A 138 7.35 -10.69 2.82
C GLY A 138 8.28 -9.94 1.87
N ASP A 139 8.82 -10.67 0.92
CA ASP A 139 9.81 -10.14 0.00
C ASP A 139 9.30 -8.96 -0.83
N THR A 140 10.16 -7.98 -0.94
CA THR A 140 10.01 -6.85 -1.84
C THR A 140 11.32 -6.65 -2.63
N PRO A 141 11.35 -5.83 -3.68
CA PRO A 141 12.62 -5.50 -4.33
C PRO A 141 13.66 -4.84 -3.43
N GLN A 142 13.29 -4.44 -2.21
CA GLN A 142 14.14 -3.68 -1.28
C GLN A 142 14.41 -4.41 0.03
N HIS A 143 13.57 -5.37 0.43
CA HIS A 143 13.66 -6.08 1.70
C HIS A 143 13.43 -7.56 1.50
N ALA A 144 14.12 -8.38 2.26
CA ALA A 144 13.99 -9.82 2.24
C ALA A 144 13.46 -10.34 3.58
N LEU A 145 12.56 -11.33 3.50
CA LEU A 145 12.12 -12.13 4.63
C LEU A 145 12.52 -13.59 4.35
N ASP A 146 13.80 -13.90 4.51
CA ASP A 146 14.30 -15.26 4.41
C ASP A 146 13.90 -16.10 5.62
N ALA A 147 14.14 -17.41 5.54
CA ALA A 147 13.78 -18.37 6.58
C ALA A 147 14.48 -18.08 7.92
N GLU A 148 15.72 -17.59 7.90
CA GLU A 148 16.48 -17.27 9.10
C GLU A 148 15.90 -16.04 9.80
N THR A 149 15.65 -14.98 9.08
CA THR A 149 15.02 -13.75 9.58
C THR A 149 13.62 -14.05 10.11
N ALA A 150 12.83 -14.83 9.37
CA ALA A 150 11.50 -15.25 9.78
C ALA A 150 11.53 -16.03 11.11
N ALA A 151 12.40 -17.04 11.24
CA ALA A 151 12.56 -17.82 12.45
C ALA A 151 13.06 -16.97 13.63
N ARG A 152 14.01 -16.07 13.42
CA ARG A 152 14.54 -15.17 14.45
C ARG A 152 13.44 -14.24 14.98
N LEU A 153 12.71 -13.56 14.10
CA LEU A 153 11.59 -12.68 14.49
C LEU A 153 10.51 -13.46 15.24
N THR A 154 10.17 -14.66 14.75
CA THR A 154 9.17 -15.53 15.40
C THR A 154 9.58 -15.87 16.84
N ARG A 155 10.81 -16.33 17.05
CA ARG A 155 11.31 -16.62 18.39
C ARG A 155 11.28 -15.40 19.31
N THR A 156 11.73 -14.26 18.82
CA THR A 156 11.74 -12.99 19.58
C THR A 156 10.32 -12.60 20.00
N ILE A 157 9.38 -12.57 19.06
CA ILE A 157 7.99 -12.19 19.33
C ILE A 157 7.32 -13.21 20.25
N SER A 158 7.47 -14.52 19.96
CA SER A 158 6.88 -15.59 20.80
C SER A 158 7.37 -15.54 22.25
N ALA A 159 8.66 -15.27 22.46
CA ALA A 159 9.21 -15.13 23.81
C ALA A 159 8.61 -13.92 24.57
N GLN A 160 8.44 -12.79 23.90
CA GLN A 160 7.80 -11.61 24.49
C GLN A 160 6.32 -11.83 24.81
N VAL A 161 5.61 -12.52 23.93
CA VAL A 161 4.19 -12.87 24.13
C VAL A 161 4.04 -13.84 25.30
N GLN A 162 4.90 -14.86 25.38
CA GLN A 162 4.92 -15.82 26.48
C GLN A 162 5.24 -15.12 27.82
N ALA A 163 6.20 -14.22 27.84
CA ALA A 163 6.52 -13.44 29.04
C ALA A 163 5.36 -12.53 29.50
N ALA A 164 4.49 -12.12 28.58
CA ALA A 164 3.28 -11.37 28.87
C ALA A 164 2.05 -12.25 29.21
N GLY A 165 2.20 -13.57 29.21
CA GLY A 165 1.08 -14.52 29.41
C GLY A 165 0.03 -14.47 28.30
N GLY A 166 0.38 -13.93 27.12
CA GLY A 166 -0.55 -13.67 26.01
C GLY A 166 -0.63 -14.79 24.98
N HIS A 167 -1.46 -14.57 23.96
CA HIS A 167 -1.57 -15.42 22.78
C HIS A 167 -1.13 -14.67 21.52
N LEU A 168 -0.39 -15.35 20.63
CA LEU A 168 0.13 -14.80 19.38
C LEU A 168 -0.63 -15.36 18.18
N ALA A 169 -1.34 -14.50 17.45
CA ALA A 169 -1.85 -14.84 16.12
C ALA A 169 -0.88 -14.32 15.05
N ILE A 170 -0.37 -15.21 14.23
CA ILE A 170 0.58 -14.90 13.15
C ILE A 170 -0.18 -14.97 11.82
N LEU A 171 -0.33 -13.85 11.13
CA LEU A 171 -1.04 -13.75 9.87
C LEU A 171 -0.03 -13.50 8.75
N ASN A 172 0.21 -14.49 7.91
CA ASN A 172 1.08 -14.32 6.75
C ASN A 172 0.34 -13.66 5.56
N SER A 173 1.03 -13.45 4.45
CA SER A 173 0.51 -12.79 3.26
C SER A 173 0.94 -13.48 1.97
N ARG A 174 0.36 -13.09 0.84
CA ARG A 174 0.77 -13.54 -0.51
C ARG A 174 2.27 -13.38 -0.81
N ARG A 175 2.95 -12.46 -0.11
CA ARG A 175 4.36 -12.16 -0.30
C ARG A 175 5.27 -12.96 0.63
N THR A 176 4.70 -13.60 1.64
CA THR A 176 5.44 -14.47 2.53
C THR A 176 5.76 -15.76 1.77
N SER A 177 7.02 -16.10 1.64
CA SER A 177 7.45 -17.31 0.93
C SER A 177 7.05 -18.56 1.71
N ARG A 178 6.99 -19.72 1.02
CA ARG A 178 6.71 -21.00 1.68
C ARG A 178 7.81 -21.36 2.70
N GLU A 179 9.04 -21.04 2.37
CA GLU A 179 10.21 -21.26 3.24
C GLU A 179 10.11 -20.41 4.51
N ALA A 180 9.74 -19.13 4.38
CA ALA A 180 9.53 -18.26 5.53
C ALA A 180 8.33 -18.71 6.37
N THR A 181 7.20 -19.11 5.75
CA THR A 181 6.03 -19.65 6.45
C THR A 181 6.38 -20.91 7.25
N ALA A 182 7.10 -21.86 6.63
CA ALA A 182 7.55 -23.07 7.31
C ALA A 182 8.56 -22.78 8.44
N ALA A 183 9.40 -21.75 8.29
CA ALA A 183 10.32 -21.32 9.34
C ALA A 183 9.57 -20.69 10.54
N ILE A 184 8.54 -19.91 10.26
CA ILE A 184 7.63 -19.35 11.28
C ILE A 184 6.95 -20.47 12.05
N ASP A 185 6.34 -21.43 11.34
CA ASP A 185 5.59 -22.51 11.95
C ASP A 185 6.48 -23.37 12.89
N ARG A 186 7.71 -23.67 12.47
CA ARG A 186 8.68 -24.39 13.31
C ARG A 186 9.20 -23.60 14.51
N ALA A 187 9.23 -22.28 14.40
CA ALA A 187 9.83 -21.41 15.41
C ALA A 187 8.83 -20.82 16.41
N ARG A 188 7.53 -20.90 16.13
CA ARG A 188 6.47 -20.35 16.98
C ARG A 188 6.33 -21.13 18.30
N GLY A 189 5.94 -20.42 19.34
CA GLY A 189 5.67 -21.00 20.65
C GLY A 189 4.30 -21.70 20.75
N PRO A 190 4.04 -22.45 21.84
CA PRO A 190 2.78 -23.20 22.00
C PRO A 190 1.55 -22.29 22.10
N ALA A 191 1.67 -21.11 22.71
CA ALA A 191 0.59 -20.11 22.80
C ALA A 191 0.52 -19.26 21.52
N SER A 192 0.49 -19.93 20.35
CA SER A 192 0.41 -19.22 19.08
C SER A 192 -0.40 -19.97 18.03
N THR A 193 -1.04 -19.22 17.14
CA THR A 193 -1.79 -19.71 15.97
C THR A 193 -1.18 -19.10 14.70
N LEU A 194 -0.89 -19.93 13.71
CA LEU A 194 -0.49 -19.49 12.38
C LEU A 194 -1.71 -19.54 11.46
N VAL A 195 -2.06 -18.39 10.87
CA VAL A 195 -3.15 -18.24 9.90
C VAL A 195 -2.53 -18.06 8.52
N ASP A 196 -2.59 -19.13 7.72
CA ASP A 196 -2.02 -19.08 6.36
C ASP A 196 -3.00 -18.41 5.41
N TRP A 197 -2.52 -17.35 4.77
CA TRP A 197 -3.26 -16.63 3.73
C TRP A 197 -3.78 -17.57 2.62
N ALA A 198 -3.02 -18.60 2.25
CA ALA A 198 -3.37 -19.51 1.18
C ALA A 198 -4.66 -20.30 1.48
N GLU A 199 -4.97 -20.58 2.74
CA GLU A 199 -6.17 -21.30 3.16
C GLU A 199 -7.44 -20.46 3.00
N HIS A 200 -7.32 -19.13 2.91
CA HIS A 200 -8.45 -18.19 2.84
C HIS A 200 -8.68 -17.59 1.45
N THR A 201 -8.06 -18.15 0.41
CA THR A 201 -8.21 -17.65 -0.98
C THR A 201 -9.38 -18.28 -1.73
N SER A 202 -9.90 -19.41 -1.28
CA SER A 202 -10.87 -20.24 -2.00
C SER A 202 -12.27 -20.25 -1.40
N GLY A 203 -12.80 -19.08 -1.02
CA GLY A 203 -14.21 -18.95 -0.60
C GLY A 203 -14.47 -19.14 0.90
N ALA A 204 -13.49 -19.50 1.71
CA ALA A 204 -13.59 -19.44 3.14
C ALA A 204 -13.65 -17.99 3.66
N ALA A 205 -14.43 -17.74 4.69
CA ALA A 205 -14.48 -16.43 5.32
C ALA A 205 -13.08 -16.04 5.84
N ASN A 206 -12.63 -14.82 5.51
CA ASN A 206 -11.30 -14.37 5.89
C ASN A 206 -11.31 -13.71 7.28
N PRO A 207 -10.68 -14.32 8.30
CA PRO A 207 -10.70 -13.85 9.68
C PRO A 207 -9.80 -12.62 9.94
N TYR A 208 -9.13 -12.09 8.93
CA TYR A 208 -8.13 -11.01 9.05
C TYR A 208 -8.65 -9.81 9.88
N LEU A 209 -9.84 -9.30 9.57
CA LEU A 209 -10.43 -8.20 10.32
C LEU A 209 -10.84 -8.60 11.74
N GLY A 210 -11.23 -9.86 11.95
CA GLY A 210 -11.51 -10.41 13.28
C GLY A 210 -10.25 -10.36 14.16
N TYR A 211 -9.12 -10.84 13.66
CA TYR A 211 -7.86 -10.74 14.39
C TYR A 211 -7.47 -9.29 14.69
N LEU A 212 -7.59 -8.37 13.72
CA LEU A 212 -7.35 -6.94 13.97
C LEU A 212 -8.28 -6.35 15.04
N ALA A 213 -9.54 -6.77 15.05
CA ALA A 213 -10.55 -6.28 15.99
C ALA A 213 -10.32 -6.77 17.43
N HIS A 214 -9.74 -7.97 17.59
CA HIS A 214 -9.45 -8.58 18.90
C HIS A 214 -8.02 -8.28 19.39
N ALA A 215 -7.15 -7.72 18.57
CA ALA A 215 -5.78 -7.42 18.97
C ALA A 215 -5.72 -6.37 20.08
N ASP A 216 -4.92 -6.63 21.12
CA ASP A 216 -4.51 -5.65 22.11
C ASP A 216 -3.24 -4.92 21.66
N ARG A 217 -2.38 -5.60 20.92
CA ARG A 217 -1.14 -5.07 20.35
C ARG A 217 -0.88 -5.71 18.99
N LEU A 218 -0.25 -4.97 18.09
CA LEU A 218 0.08 -5.47 16.75
C LEU A 218 1.59 -5.36 16.51
N VAL A 219 2.15 -6.39 15.91
CA VAL A 219 3.50 -6.36 15.33
C VAL A 219 3.34 -6.41 13.80
N VAL A 220 4.08 -5.60 13.08
CA VAL A 220 3.99 -5.53 11.61
C VAL A 220 5.37 -5.54 11.02
N THR A 221 5.63 -6.36 9.99
CA THR A 221 6.89 -6.27 9.23
C THR A 221 6.99 -4.95 8.51
N GLY A 222 8.13 -4.27 8.65
CA GLY A 222 8.29 -2.85 8.33
C GLY A 222 8.20 -2.48 6.85
N GLU A 223 8.28 -3.44 5.93
CA GLU A 223 8.19 -3.20 4.49
C GLU A 223 6.75 -3.05 3.97
N SER A 224 5.74 -3.36 4.81
CA SER A 224 4.34 -3.42 4.39
C SER A 224 3.55 -2.17 4.80
N GLU A 225 3.62 -1.14 3.97
CA GLU A 225 2.89 0.12 4.18
C GLU A 225 1.37 -0.07 4.38
N SER A 226 0.77 -1.05 3.69
CA SER A 226 -0.68 -1.32 3.81
C SER A 226 -1.03 -1.96 5.15
N MET A 227 -0.23 -2.93 5.61
CA MET A 227 -0.45 -3.56 6.92
C MET A 227 -0.19 -2.59 8.05
N LEU A 228 0.81 -1.69 7.92
CA LEU A 228 1.03 -0.60 8.87
C LEU A 228 -0.18 0.33 8.94
N ALA A 229 -0.73 0.71 7.78
CA ALA A 229 -1.94 1.55 7.74
C ALA A 229 -3.15 0.87 8.39
N GLU A 230 -3.34 -0.42 8.13
CA GLU A 230 -4.44 -1.21 8.71
C GLU A 230 -4.28 -1.40 10.22
N ALA A 231 -3.06 -1.70 10.67
CA ALA A 231 -2.75 -1.86 12.08
C ALA A 231 -2.97 -0.53 12.86
N ILE A 232 -2.44 0.58 12.37
CA ILE A 232 -2.57 1.89 13.00
C ILE A 232 -4.03 2.36 13.03
N ALA A 233 -4.82 2.04 12.00
CA ALA A 233 -6.24 2.36 11.96
C ALA A 233 -7.09 1.63 13.03
N THR A 234 -6.55 0.59 13.68
CA THR A 234 -7.20 -0.04 14.85
C THR A 234 -7.17 0.81 16.11
N GLY A 235 -6.27 1.81 16.20
CA GLY A 235 -6.02 2.58 17.40
C GLY A 235 -5.30 1.80 18.51
N ARG A 236 -4.71 0.65 18.20
CA ARG A 236 -3.95 -0.18 19.15
C ARG A 236 -2.45 0.07 19.04
N PRO A 237 -1.65 -0.24 20.08
CA PRO A 237 -0.20 -0.21 20.01
C PRO A 237 0.35 -1.02 18.83
N VAL A 238 1.15 -0.38 17.99
CA VAL A 238 1.76 -0.99 16.81
C VAL A 238 3.29 -1.01 16.97
N TYR A 239 3.87 -2.19 16.73
CA TYR A 239 5.31 -2.41 16.74
C TYR A 239 5.80 -2.76 15.35
N ILE A 240 6.77 -2.01 14.85
CA ILE A 240 7.39 -2.22 13.55
C ILE A 240 8.56 -3.18 13.72
N ALA A 241 8.51 -4.32 13.03
CA ALA A 241 9.61 -5.27 12.92
C ALA A 241 10.36 -5.01 11.59
N PRO A 242 11.49 -4.27 11.58
CA PRO A 242 12.21 -3.99 10.36
C PRO A 242 12.76 -5.27 9.72
N LEU A 243 12.64 -5.37 8.40
CA LEU A 243 13.29 -6.42 7.62
C LEU A 243 14.63 -5.94 7.08
N PRO A 244 15.61 -6.86 6.92
CA PRO A 244 16.89 -6.54 6.29
C PRO A 244 16.67 -6.06 4.85
N GLU A 245 17.54 -5.17 4.39
CA GLU A 245 17.56 -4.78 2.98
C GLU A 245 18.01 -5.97 2.13
N ALA A 246 17.28 -6.21 1.03
CA ALA A 246 17.69 -7.19 0.04
C ALA A 246 18.92 -6.70 -0.71
N ASP A 247 19.84 -7.62 -1.06
CA ASP A 247 21.01 -7.27 -1.88
C ASP A 247 20.52 -6.72 -3.24
N PRO A 248 20.87 -5.48 -3.59
CA PRO A 248 20.44 -4.89 -4.83
C PRO A 248 21.16 -5.53 -6.02
N GLY A 249 20.47 -6.32 -6.82
CA GLY A 249 20.98 -6.84 -8.07
C GLY A 249 21.37 -5.71 -9.06
N PRO A 250 22.13 -6.02 -10.14
CA PRO A 250 22.72 -5.01 -11.03
C PRO A 250 21.70 -4.04 -11.63
N ARG A 251 20.49 -4.51 -11.94
CA ARG A 251 19.40 -3.63 -12.42
C ARG A 251 18.97 -2.61 -11.39
N ARG A 252 18.95 -2.99 -10.10
CA ARG A 252 18.56 -2.10 -9.02
C ARG A 252 19.66 -1.09 -8.76
N ARG A 253 20.92 -1.50 -8.75
CA ARG A 253 22.08 -0.58 -8.63
C ARG A 253 22.07 0.48 -9.73
N LEU A 254 21.77 0.08 -10.99
CA LEU A 254 21.60 1.02 -12.10
C LEU A 254 20.43 1.98 -11.87
N ALA A 255 19.28 1.47 -11.42
CA ALA A 255 18.11 2.30 -11.12
C ALA A 255 18.42 3.33 -10.02
N ASP A 256 19.06 2.91 -8.94
CA ASP A 256 19.42 3.77 -7.83
C ASP A 256 20.44 4.84 -8.28
N TRP A 257 21.40 4.48 -9.11
CA TRP A 257 22.32 5.42 -9.71
C TRP A 257 21.62 6.46 -10.61
N VAL A 258 20.70 6.03 -11.49
CA VAL A 258 19.92 6.94 -12.36
C VAL A 258 19.07 7.89 -11.50
N VAL A 259 18.40 7.38 -10.46
CA VAL A 259 17.60 8.19 -9.54
C VAL A 259 18.47 9.20 -8.79
N ALA A 260 19.64 8.78 -8.32
CA ALA A 260 20.60 9.66 -7.66
C ALA A 260 21.12 10.77 -8.59
N GLN A 261 21.39 10.47 -9.87
CA GLN A 261 21.73 11.51 -10.86
C GLN A 261 20.56 12.46 -11.10
N ALA A 262 19.33 11.93 -11.21
CA ALA A 262 18.12 12.72 -11.42
C ALA A 262 17.81 13.68 -10.24
N ALA A 263 18.15 13.28 -9.02
CA ALA A 263 17.93 14.06 -7.80
C ALA A 263 18.98 15.14 -7.55
N ARG A 264 20.09 15.17 -8.30
CA ARG A 264 21.14 16.16 -8.09
C ARG A 264 20.67 17.57 -8.43
N ASP A 265 20.67 18.42 -7.42
CA ASP A 265 20.43 19.85 -7.60
C ASP A 265 21.67 20.55 -8.20
N ARG A 266 21.43 21.45 -9.14
CA ARG A 266 22.44 22.35 -9.67
C ARG A 266 22.14 23.77 -9.19
N PHE A 267 23.12 24.40 -8.57
CA PHE A 267 23.02 25.79 -8.13
C PHE A 267 24.02 26.66 -8.90
N ASN A 268 23.65 27.90 -9.16
CA ASN A 268 24.56 28.88 -9.68
C ASN A 268 25.40 29.52 -8.56
N LYS A 269 26.37 30.35 -8.92
CA LYS A 269 27.22 31.08 -7.94
C LYS A 269 26.43 31.96 -6.96
N ARG A 270 25.16 32.27 -7.25
CA ARG A 270 24.25 33.06 -6.41
C ARG A 270 23.28 32.18 -5.59
N GLY A 271 23.47 30.85 -5.57
CA GLY A 271 22.60 29.94 -4.83
C GLY A 271 21.24 29.68 -5.47
N SER A 272 20.96 30.18 -6.69
CA SER A 272 19.71 29.89 -7.39
C SER A 272 19.78 28.54 -8.08
N ARG A 273 18.70 27.76 -7.96
CA ARG A 273 18.57 26.44 -8.60
C ARG A 273 18.57 26.59 -10.12
N ARG A 274 19.39 25.79 -10.80
CA ARG A 274 19.45 25.75 -12.27
C ARG A 274 18.65 24.58 -12.83
N PRO A 275 18.13 24.69 -14.07
CA PRO A 275 17.61 23.55 -14.80
C PRO A 275 18.66 22.45 -14.92
N GLN A 276 18.21 21.21 -14.88
CA GLN A 276 19.08 20.05 -15.15
C GLN A 276 19.45 20.01 -16.63
N GLU A 277 20.69 19.65 -16.92
CA GLU A 277 21.25 19.56 -18.28
C GLU A 277 22.03 18.26 -18.46
N GLY A 278 22.26 17.86 -19.72
CA GLY A 278 23.07 16.69 -20.06
C GLY A 278 22.55 15.40 -19.43
N LEU A 279 23.46 14.66 -18.79
CA LEU A 279 23.17 13.35 -18.20
C LEU A 279 22.12 13.43 -17.08
N GLN A 280 22.18 14.46 -16.24
CA GLN A 280 21.21 14.65 -15.17
C GLN A 280 19.79 14.87 -15.70
N TYR A 281 19.65 15.69 -16.76
CA TYR A 281 18.37 15.88 -17.44
C TYR A 281 17.85 14.58 -18.05
N LEU A 282 18.71 13.81 -18.70
CA LEU A 282 18.33 12.51 -19.25
C LEU A 282 17.86 11.55 -18.16
N CYS A 283 18.59 11.45 -17.05
CA CYS A 283 18.20 10.64 -15.90
C CYS A 283 16.86 11.10 -15.32
N ALA A 284 16.66 12.41 -15.16
CA ALA A 284 15.38 12.96 -14.67
C ALA A 284 14.22 12.61 -15.60
N ARG A 285 14.42 12.68 -16.92
CA ARG A 285 13.42 12.25 -17.92
C ARG A 285 13.09 10.75 -17.81
N LEU A 286 14.09 9.90 -17.59
CA LEU A 286 13.89 8.46 -17.41
C LEU A 286 13.08 8.15 -16.14
N VAL A 287 13.34 8.88 -15.05
CA VAL A 287 12.55 8.76 -13.80
C VAL A 287 11.13 9.29 -14.02
N GLU A 288 10.98 10.44 -14.67
CA GLU A 288 9.66 11.02 -14.99
C GLU A 288 8.82 10.07 -15.85
N GLN A 289 9.46 9.40 -16.80
CA GLN A 289 8.84 8.41 -17.69
C GLN A 289 8.63 7.04 -17.04
N ARG A 290 9.03 6.85 -15.78
CA ARG A 290 8.94 5.58 -15.04
C ARG A 290 9.78 4.43 -15.62
N VAL A 291 10.77 4.71 -16.42
CA VAL A 291 11.76 3.70 -16.82
C VAL A 291 12.52 3.23 -15.58
N PHE A 292 12.87 4.17 -14.71
CA PHE A 292 13.38 3.92 -13.36
C PHE A 292 12.48 4.55 -12.31
N VAL A 293 12.25 3.82 -11.23
CA VAL A 293 11.35 4.25 -10.13
C VAL A 293 12.19 4.43 -8.86
N PRO A 294 12.06 5.56 -8.15
CA PRO A 294 12.72 5.78 -6.88
C PRO A 294 12.47 4.64 -5.88
N LYS A 295 13.46 4.39 -5.04
CA LYS A 295 13.35 3.49 -3.88
C LYS A 295 12.33 4.07 -2.90
N ARG A 296 11.47 3.23 -2.33
CA ARG A 296 10.61 3.66 -1.23
C ARG A 296 11.47 3.93 0.01
N ASN A 297 11.31 5.07 0.61
CA ASN A 297 12.03 5.43 1.84
C ASN A 297 11.27 4.90 3.06
N MET A 298 11.36 3.57 3.30
CA MET A 298 10.70 2.94 4.45
C MET A 298 11.21 3.47 5.80
N PRO A 299 12.52 3.74 5.99
CA PRO A 299 12.98 4.39 7.21
C PRO A 299 12.31 5.75 7.48
N ALA A 300 12.10 6.58 6.47
CA ALA A 300 11.40 7.85 6.64
C ALA A 300 9.91 7.65 6.98
N LEU A 301 9.26 6.62 6.44
CA LEU A 301 7.91 6.24 6.87
C LEU A 301 7.89 5.84 8.33
N HIS A 302 8.78 4.95 8.75
CA HIS A 302 8.85 4.49 10.15
C HIS A 302 9.11 5.67 11.10
N ALA A 303 10.08 6.53 10.77
CA ALA A 303 10.38 7.72 11.58
C ALA A 303 9.12 8.61 11.73
N ALA A 304 8.40 8.88 10.63
CA ALA A 304 7.19 9.68 10.69
C ALA A 304 6.09 9.07 11.57
N LEU A 305 5.94 7.74 11.60
CA LEU A 305 4.97 7.06 12.47
C LEU A 305 5.38 7.07 13.94
N ILE A 306 6.68 6.94 14.21
CA ILE A 306 7.23 6.97 15.55
C ILE A 306 7.18 8.40 16.14
N ASP A 307 7.54 9.41 15.35
CA ASP A 307 7.49 10.82 15.75
C ASP A 307 6.06 11.27 16.07
N GLN A 308 5.07 10.70 15.39
CA GLN A 308 3.65 10.92 15.68
C GLN A 308 3.12 10.06 16.84
N GLY A 309 3.95 9.20 17.45
CA GLY A 309 3.59 8.38 18.59
C GLY A 309 2.60 7.24 18.28
N VAL A 310 2.32 6.95 17.00
CA VAL A 310 1.36 5.90 16.60
C VAL A 310 1.98 4.52 16.46
N ALA A 311 3.31 4.44 16.41
CA ALA A 311 4.05 3.19 16.36
C ALA A 311 5.37 3.28 17.13
N ARG A 312 5.97 2.13 17.42
CA ARG A 312 7.32 1.98 17.96
C ARG A 312 8.08 0.90 17.20
N TYR A 313 9.39 0.92 17.22
CA TYR A 313 10.12 -0.27 16.77
C TYR A 313 9.94 -1.43 17.75
N LEU A 314 9.93 -2.64 17.22
CA LEU A 314 10.00 -3.86 18.01
C LEU A 314 11.33 -3.83 18.79
N GLY A 315 11.23 -3.75 20.11
CA GLY A 315 12.33 -3.74 21.06
C GLY A 315 12.32 -4.99 21.92
N ASP A 316 12.82 -4.85 23.16
CA ASP A 316 12.95 -5.97 24.10
C ASP A 316 11.61 -6.41 24.73
N ALA A 317 10.59 -5.58 24.67
CA ALA A 317 9.25 -5.89 25.21
C ALA A 317 8.13 -5.25 24.41
N LEU A 318 7.03 -5.98 24.30
CA LEU A 318 5.76 -5.49 23.75
C LEU A 318 4.95 -4.78 24.85
N SER A 319 5.45 -3.66 25.39
CA SER A 319 4.76 -2.92 26.46
C SER A 319 3.57 -2.13 25.91
N ALA A 320 2.47 -2.09 26.66
CA ALA A 320 1.31 -1.27 26.25
C ALA A 320 1.67 0.22 26.20
N PHE A 321 1.10 0.93 25.24
CA PHE A 321 1.06 2.38 25.17
C PHE A 321 -0.27 2.83 24.54
N SER A 322 -0.63 4.09 24.71
CA SER A 322 -1.86 4.65 24.13
C SER A 322 -1.49 5.49 22.93
N PRO A 323 -1.64 4.97 21.70
CA PRO A 323 -1.37 5.76 20.51
C PRO A 323 -2.43 6.86 20.34
N PRO A 324 -2.07 8.01 19.77
CA PRO A 324 -3.03 9.01 19.36
C PRO A 324 -3.94 8.49 18.24
N VAL A 325 -5.13 9.05 18.13
CA VAL A 325 -6.09 8.65 17.09
C VAL A 325 -5.58 9.08 15.71
N TRP A 326 -5.58 8.15 14.77
CA TRP A 326 -5.13 8.38 13.39
C TRP A 326 -6.30 8.82 12.51
N HIS A 327 -6.28 10.06 12.05
CA HIS A 327 -7.38 10.68 11.28
C HIS A 327 -7.05 10.92 9.80
N GLU A 328 -5.94 10.39 9.28
CA GLU A 328 -5.47 10.74 7.94
C GLU A 328 -6.43 10.31 6.84
N THR A 329 -7.09 9.15 6.97
CA THR A 329 -8.09 8.70 5.98
C THR A 329 -9.29 9.65 5.91
N ASP A 330 -9.80 10.11 7.05
CA ASP A 330 -10.92 11.06 7.10
C ASP A 330 -10.50 12.44 6.61
N TRP A 331 -9.30 12.89 6.99
CA TRP A 331 -8.71 14.12 6.46
C TRP A 331 -8.59 14.06 4.94
N LEU A 332 -8.06 12.97 4.39
CA LEU A 332 -7.92 12.77 2.96
C LEU A 332 -9.29 12.81 2.25
N ALA A 333 -10.29 12.14 2.80
CA ALA A 333 -11.65 12.13 2.25
C ALA A 333 -12.23 13.55 2.19
N ARG A 334 -12.10 14.33 3.27
CA ARG A 334 -12.51 15.74 3.29
C ARG A 334 -11.74 16.57 2.28
N ARG A 335 -10.43 16.39 2.18
CA ARG A 335 -9.59 17.12 1.24
C ARG A 335 -9.93 16.83 -0.21
N ILE A 336 -10.20 15.58 -0.55
CA ILE A 336 -10.65 15.18 -1.89
C ILE A 336 -12.00 15.82 -2.21
N ARG A 337 -12.98 15.75 -1.29
CA ARG A 337 -14.30 16.39 -1.49
C ARG A 337 -14.18 17.88 -1.75
N ALA A 338 -13.31 18.58 -1.03
CA ALA A 338 -13.10 20.01 -1.21
C ALA A 338 -12.45 20.38 -2.57
N LEU A 339 -11.70 19.47 -3.17
CA LEU A 339 -11.05 19.67 -4.47
C LEU A 339 -11.93 19.27 -5.67
N LEU A 340 -12.97 18.48 -5.42
CA LEU A 340 -13.92 18.06 -6.43
C LEU A 340 -15.17 18.94 -6.28
N PRO A 341 -15.46 19.88 -7.20
CA PRO A 341 -16.76 20.53 -7.26
C PRO A 341 -17.80 19.46 -7.68
N LEU A 342 -18.23 18.65 -6.72
CA LEU A 342 -19.42 17.83 -6.87
C LEU A 342 -20.57 18.83 -6.94
N ALA A 343 -21.48 18.67 -7.90
CA ALA A 343 -22.66 19.52 -8.02
C ALA A 343 -23.30 19.64 -6.64
N ALA A 344 -23.52 20.87 -6.19
CA ALA A 344 -24.20 21.13 -4.92
C ALA A 344 -25.50 20.33 -4.90
N ASP A 345 -25.76 19.66 -3.78
CA ASP A 345 -27.00 18.92 -3.55
C ASP A 345 -28.20 19.80 -3.92
N GLY A 346 -28.84 19.53 -5.05
CA GLY A 346 -30.00 20.33 -5.50
C GLY A 346 -30.33 20.27 -6.98
N GLN A 347 -29.42 19.85 -7.84
CA GLN A 347 -29.75 19.62 -9.26
C GLN A 347 -29.40 18.21 -9.71
N ALA A 348 -29.97 17.23 -9.03
CA ALA A 348 -30.07 15.91 -9.60
C ALA A 348 -31.06 15.98 -10.77
N ALA A 349 -30.58 15.75 -11.98
CA ALA A 349 -31.49 15.46 -13.09
C ALA A 349 -32.38 14.28 -12.67
N PRO A 350 -33.69 14.37 -12.82
CA PRO A 350 -34.61 13.34 -12.35
C PRO A 350 -34.29 12.02 -13.05
N GLY A 351 -33.96 10.98 -12.27
CA GLY A 351 -33.91 9.60 -12.74
C GLY A 351 -32.58 8.84 -12.67
N ARG A 352 -31.63 9.18 -11.80
CA ARG A 352 -30.41 8.35 -11.65
C ARG A 352 -30.18 7.90 -10.22
N PRO A 353 -30.13 6.56 -9.95
CA PRO A 353 -29.56 6.06 -8.71
C PRO A 353 -28.05 6.29 -8.72
N ALA A 354 -27.51 6.76 -7.59
CA ALA A 354 -26.06 6.88 -7.37
C ALA A 354 -25.42 5.48 -7.38
N SER A 355 -24.78 5.12 -8.47
CA SER A 355 -24.05 3.85 -8.57
C SER A 355 -22.57 4.07 -8.36
N ALA A 356 -22.08 3.70 -7.18
CA ALA A 356 -20.65 3.56 -6.93
C ALA A 356 -20.17 2.26 -7.59
N VAL A 357 -19.44 2.36 -8.69
CA VAL A 357 -18.81 1.19 -9.35
C VAL A 357 -17.43 0.99 -8.77
N SER A 358 -17.25 -0.04 -7.94
CA SER A 358 -15.95 -0.51 -7.47
C SER A 358 -15.37 -1.47 -8.52
N LEU A 359 -14.38 -1.02 -9.30
CA LEU A 359 -13.62 -1.87 -10.20
C LEU A 359 -12.59 -2.66 -9.41
N ARG A 360 -12.91 -3.91 -9.05
CA ARG A 360 -11.92 -4.90 -8.62
C ARG A 360 -11.45 -5.66 -9.85
N VAL A 361 -10.16 -5.65 -10.12
CA VAL A 361 -9.51 -6.59 -11.02
C VAL A 361 -8.76 -7.56 -10.11
N GLY A 362 -9.15 -8.83 -10.16
CA GLY A 362 -8.58 -9.94 -9.40
C GLY A 362 -7.10 -10.19 -9.69
#